data_35e27d32173758e345d25bd0bb0a568e
#
_entry.id   35e27d32173758e345d25bd0bb0a568e
#
_cell.length_a   1.000
_cell.length_b   1.000
_cell.length_c   1.000
_cell.angle_alpha   90.00
_cell.angle_beta   90.00
_cell.angle_gamma   90.00
#
_symmetry.space_group_name_H-M   'P 1'
#
loop_
_entity.id
_entity.type
_entity.pdbx_description
1 polymer ?
#
loop_
_entity_poly.entity_id
_entity_poly.type
_entity_poly.pdbx_seq_one_letter_code
_entity_poly.pdbx_strand_id
1 'polypeptide(L)'
;MKKIGILILMIMIIVTCFCESVLAQTKEGSNMTLTAKQKSLIPIAAHTAQGELDQLKPALHAGLDAGLTVNQIKEIMVHLYAYCGFPRSIRGLQTFMEVMEEREAKGINDEVGTEASRLKDDRSKYDRGKANLETLIGRSLDGPQTGYAAFAPVIEIFLKEHLFADIFDRDVLTYAERELVTVSVISAIGHAEPMLRSHLSICLNVGYTPEQLNEFVAVLKSKVGKKEAKNAQLVLDDILSAR
;
A
#
# COMPACT_ATOMS: atom_id res chain seq x y z
N MET A 1 46.27 -5.96 37.56
CA MET A 1 45.37 -7.08 37.18
C MET A 1 43.89 -6.78 37.34
N LYS A 2 43.39 -6.07 38.39
CA LYS A 2 41.94 -5.75 38.54
C LYS A 2 41.34 -4.83 37.48
N LYS A 3 42.10 -3.88 36.91
CA LYS A 3 41.59 -2.96 35.88
C LYS A 3 41.37 -3.59 34.48
N ILE A 4 42.15 -4.61 34.14
CA ILE A 4 42.02 -5.35 32.86
C ILE A 4 40.79 -6.26 32.86
N GLY A 5 40.46 -6.87 33.99
CA GLY A 5 39.26 -7.71 34.13
C GLY A 5 37.94 -6.94 33.99
N ILE A 6 37.89 -5.67 34.47
CA ILE A 6 36.70 -4.83 34.37
C ILE A 6 36.49 -4.35 32.91
N LEU A 7 37.56 -4.07 32.17
CA LEU A 7 37.48 -3.66 30.77
C LEU A 7 36.99 -4.80 29.88
N ILE A 8 37.46 -6.02 30.10
CA ILE A 8 37.03 -7.22 29.36
C ILE A 8 35.55 -7.54 29.66
N LEU A 9 35.11 -7.38 30.93
CA LEU A 9 33.70 -7.58 31.28
C LEU A 9 32.77 -6.54 30.65
N MET A 10 33.19 -5.27 30.58
CA MET A 10 32.42 -4.20 29.87
C MET A 10 32.34 -4.44 28.36
N ILE A 11 33.40 -4.91 27.73
CA ILE A 11 33.38 -5.23 26.29
C ILE A 11 32.47 -6.43 26.01
N MET A 12 32.47 -7.47 26.88
CA MET A 12 31.54 -8.59 26.75
C MET A 12 30.06 -8.16 26.88
N ILE A 13 29.74 -7.29 27.81
CA ILE A 13 28.36 -6.80 28.02
C ILE A 13 27.91 -5.95 26.79
N ILE A 14 28.80 -5.14 26.22
CA ILE A 14 28.46 -4.33 25.00
C ILE A 14 28.26 -5.24 23.79
N VAL A 15 29.06 -6.29 23.61
CA VAL A 15 28.94 -7.24 22.50
C VAL A 15 27.68 -8.09 22.63
N THR A 16 27.30 -8.53 23.84
CA THR A 16 26.03 -9.26 24.04
C THR A 16 24.81 -8.37 23.82
N CYS A 17 24.81 -7.11 24.29
CA CYS A 17 23.73 -6.17 24.04
C CYS A 17 23.60 -5.81 22.53
N PHE A 18 24.71 -5.71 21.79
CA PHE A 18 24.69 -5.47 20.35
C PHE A 18 24.21 -6.72 19.57
N CYS A 19 24.55 -7.92 20.04
CA CYS A 19 24.11 -9.17 19.43
C CYS A 19 22.61 -9.41 19.66
N GLU A 20 22.07 -9.05 20.83
CA GLU A 20 20.63 -9.13 21.10
C GLU A 20 19.82 -8.08 20.31
N SER A 21 20.36 -6.88 20.10
CA SER A 21 19.69 -5.88 19.27
C SER A 21 19.73 -6.22 17.76
N VAL A 22 20.79 -6.85 17.28
CA VAL A 22 20.87 -7.36 15.89
C VAL A 22 19.99 -8.59 15.72
N LEU A 23 19.91 -9.50 16.72
CA LEU A 23 19.00 -10.66 16.70
C LEU A 23 17.52 -10.25 16.88
N ALA A 24 17.23 -9.13 17.54
CA ALA A 24 15.88 -8.58 17.62
C ALA A 24 15.44 -7.97 16.28
N GLN A 25 16.34 -7.34 15.53
CA GLN A 25 16.07 -6.84 14.18
C GLN A 25 15.97 -7.96 13.11
N THR A 26 16.56 -9.13 13.35
CA THR A 26 16.42 -10.29 12.46
C THR A 26 15.24 -11.21 12.83
N LYS A 27 14.48 -10.88 13.87
CA LYS A 27 13.26 -11.59 14.29
C LYS A 27 11.94 -10.87 13.92
N GLU A 28 11.94 -9.92 13.01
CA GLU A 28 10.79 -9.76 12.13
C GLU A 28 10.84 -10.92 11.11
N GLY A 29 10.54 -12.11 11.60
CA GLY A 29 10.23 -13.24 10.76
C GLY A 29 9.17 -12.78 9.78
N SER A 30 9.42 -12.89 8.49
CA SER A 30 8.48 -12.54 7.43
C SER A 30 7.11 -13.09 7.83
N ASN A 31 6.22 -12.19 8.25
CA ASN A 31 4.88 -12.58 8.65
C ASN A 31 4.25 -13.15 7.38
N MET A 32 4.11 -14.47 7.27
CA MET A 32 3.60 -15.14 6.06
C MET A 32 2.15 -14.75 5.75
N THR A 33 1.54 -13.95 6.62
CA THR A 33 0.16 -13.50 6.51
C THR A 33 0.05 -11.98 6.54
N LEU A 34 -0.97 -11.43 5.89
CA LEU A 34 -1.32 -10.03 5.99
C LEU A 34 -1.81 -9.70 7.41
N THR A 35 -1.43 -8.55 7.93
CA THR A 35 -1.96 -8.03 9.20
C THR A 35 -3.45 -7.69 9.06
N ALA A 36 -4.16 -7.53 10.18
CA ALA A 36 -5.56 -7.10 10.19
C ALA A 36 -5.76 -5.76 9.46
N LYS A 37 -4.85 -4.80 9.66
CA LYS A 37 -4.84 -3.52 8.95
C LYS A 37 -4.71 -3.72 7.43
N GLN A 38 -3.73 -4.50 6.97
CA GLN A 38 -3.55 -4.78 5.55
C GLN A 38 -4.77 -5.46 4.92
N LYS A 39 -5.36 -6.43 5.61
CA LYS A 39 -6.60 -7.08 5.14
C LYS A 39 -7.77 -6.11 4.98
N SER A 40 -7.83 -5.08 5.83
CA SER A 40 -8.89 -4.07 5.78
C SER A 40 -8.72 -3.08 4.61
N LEU A 41 -7.50 -2.84 4.12
CA LEU A 41 -7.26 -1.99 2.95
C LEU A 41 -7.99 -2.54 1.71
N ILE A 42 -8.07 -3.86 1.57
CA ILE A 42 -8.56 -4.54 0.37
C ILE A 42 -10.04 -4.24 0.10
N PRO A 43 -11.00 -4.54 1.02
CA PRO A 43 -12.40 -4.24 0.78
C PRO A 43 -12.70 -2.74 0.75
N ILE A 44 -11.99 -1.89 1.51
CA ILE A 44 -12.16 -0.43 1.45
C ILE A 44 -11.84 0.05 0.04
N ALA A 45 -10.68 -0.32 -0.52
CA ALA A 45 -10.28 0.08 -1.86
C ALA A 45 -11.22 -0.47 -2.94
N ALA A 46 -11.55 -1.75 -2.88
CA ALA A 46 -12.37 -2.42 -3.89
C ALA A 46 -13.80 -1.86 -3.93
N HIS A 47 -14.47 -1.74 -2.78
CA HIS A 47 -15.85 -1.22 -2.73
C HIS A 47 -15.93 0.26 -3.09
N THR A 48 -14.92 1.06 -2.74
CA THR A 48 -14.83 2.44 -3.21
C THR A 48 -14.78 2.48 -4.75
N ALA A 49 -13.92 1.67 -5.36
CA ALA A 49 -13.76 1.62 -6.80
C ALA A 49 -15.03 1.15 -7.53
N GLN A 50 -15.72 0.17 -7.00
CA GLN A 50 -17.00 -0.33 -7.53
C GLN A 50 -18.16 0.63 -7.26
N GLY A 51 -18.05 1.50 -6.23
CA GLY A 51 -19.13 2.36 -5.74
C GLY A 51 -20.21 1.60 -4.97
N GLU A 52 -19.84 0.47 -4.39
CA GLU A 52 -20.69 -0.36 -3.54
C GLU A 52 -20.71 0.20 -2.11
N LEU A 53 -21.42 1.33 -1.93
CA LEU A 53 -21.39 2.12 -0.69
C LEU A 53 -21.93 1.34 0.50
N ASP A 54 -22.95 0.48 0.29
CA ASP A 54 -23.53 -0.38 1.33
C ASP A 54 -22.51 -1.41 1.85
N GLN A 55 -21.56 -1.83 1.03
CA GLN A 55 -20.45 -2.70 1.40
C GLN A 55 -19.24 -1.91 1.93
N LEU A 56 -19.03 -0.70 1.41
CA LEU A 56 -17.95 0.18 1.85
C LEU A 56 -18.12 0.59 3.32
N LYS A 57 -19.33 0.94 3.73
CA LYS A 57 -19.61 1.42 5.09
C LYS A 57 -19.17 0.42 6.18
N PRO A 58 -19.60 -0.86 6.16
CA PRO A 58 -19.09 -1.84 7.12
C PRO A 58 -17.58 -2.12 6.97
N ALA A 59 -17.01 -2.01 5.75
CA ALA A 59 -15.57 -2.15 5.57
C ALA A 59 -14.77 -1.03 6.24
N LEU A 60 -15.29 0.21 6.22
CA LEU A 60 -14.68 1.36 6.91
C LEU A 60 -14.71 1.18 8.44
N HIS A 61 -15.85 0.76 9.00
CA HIS A 61 -15.93 0.41 10.43
C HIS A 61 -14.91 -0.65 10.81
N ALA A 62 -14.85 -1.76 10.05
CA ALA A 62 -13.91 -2.86 10.28
C ALA A 62 -12.44 -2.40 10.14
N GLY A 63 -12.16 -1.45 9.25
CA GLY A 63 -10.82 -0.87 9.07
C GLY A 63 -10.36 -0.08 10.29
N LEU A 64 -11.24 0.78 10.85
CA LEU A 64 -10.98 1.50 12.08
C LEU A 64 -10.80 0.54 13.27
N ASP A 65 -11.67 -0.48 13.39
CA ASP A 65 -11.57 -1.50 14.44
C ASP A 65 -10.29 -2.36 14.32
N ALA A 66 -9.77 -2.54 13.10
CA ALA A 66 -8.47 -3.19 12.85
C ALA A 66 -7.28 -2.26 13.13
N GLY A 67 -7.52 -1.00 13.51
CA GLY A 67 -6.53 -0.01 13.88
C GLY A 67 -6.00 0.83 12.71
N LEU A 68 -6.71 0.92 11.58
CA LEU A 68 -6.46 1.99 10.62
C LEU A 68 -6.80 3.34 11.25
N THR A 69 -5.97 4.35 11.03
CA THR A 69 -6.25 5.70 11.49
C THR A 69 -7.16 6.43 10.50
N VAL A 70 -7.81 7.48 10.98
CA VAL A 70 -8.65 8.36 10.14
C VAL A 70 -7.86 8.89 8.96
N ASN A 71 -6.61 9.34 9.17
CA ASN A 71 -5.77 9.88 8.11
C ASN A 71 -5.31 8.80 7.12
N GLN A 72 -5.07 7.56 7.56
CA GLN A 72 -4.79 6.46 6.64
C GLN A 72 -5.99 6.17 5.71
N ILE A 73 -7.22 6.17 6.23
CA ILE A 73 -8.42 5.96 5.39
C ILE A 73 -8.63 7.12 4.43
N LYS A 74 -8.47 8.38 4.87
CA LYS A 74 -8.47 9.54 3.97
C LYS A 74 -7.42 9.40 2.86
N GLU A 75 -6.22 8.95 3.22
CA GLU A 75 -5.12 8.76 2.27
C GLU A 75 -5.40 7.65 1.25
N ILE A 76 -6.09 6.56 1.65
CA ILE A 76 -6.59 5.55 0.72
C ILE A 76 -7.50 6.21 -0.32
N MET A 77 -8.46 7.03 0.10
CA MET A 77 -9.39 7.70 -0.83
C MET A 77 -8.67 8.68 -1.75
N VAL A 78 -7.66 9.41 -1.23
CA VAL A 78 -6.80 10.28 -2.04
C VAL A 78 -6.01 9.46 -3.06
N HIS A 79 -5.46 8.32 -2.67
CA HIS A 79 -4.73 7.45 -3.59
C HIS A 79 -5.65 6.87 -4.70
N LEU A 80 -6.85 6.46 -4.33
CA LEU A 80 -7.80 5.79 -5.22
C LEU A 80 -8.28 6.65 -6.38
N TYR A 81 -8.34 7.98 -6.23
CA TYR A 81 -8.90 8.80 -7.31
C TYR A 81 -8.07 8.73 -8.61
N ALA A 82 -6.77 8.42 -8.52
CA ALA A 82 -5.93 8.23 -9.69
C ALA A 82 -6.29 6.97 -10.50
N TYR A 83 -7.01 6.03 -9.91
CA TYR A 83 -7.39 4.75 -10.52
C TYR A 83 -8.88 4.66 -10.83
N CYS A 84 -9.74 5.18 -9.98
CA CYS A 84 -11.21 5.09 -10.15
C CYS A 84 -11.90 6.45 -10.31
N GLY A 85 -11.12 7.54 -10.41
CA GLY A 85 -11.60 8.89 -10.64
C GLY A 85 -12.20 9.60 -9.41
N PHE A 86 -12.27 10.92 -9.47
CA PHE A 86 -12.82 11.76 -8.40
C PHE A 86 -14.22 11.34 -7.95
N PRO A 87 -15.18 10.99 -8.86
CA PRO A 87 -16.53 10.67 -8.39
C PRO A 87 -16.57 9.53 -7.39
N ARG A 88 -15.85 8.44 -7.62
CA ARG A 88 -15.78 7.29 -6.70
C ARG A 88 -15.07 7.62 -5.39
N SER A 89 -13.93 8.30 -5.49
CA SER A 89 -13.15 8.72 -4.33
C SER A 89 -13.92 9.70 -3.44
N ILE A 90 -14.57 10.72 -4.02
CA ILE A 90 -15.37 11.69 -3.25
C ILE A 90 -16.57 11.02 -2.59
N ARG A 91 -17.25 10.10 -3.28
CA ARG A 91 -18.35 9.32 -2.66
C ARG A 91 -17.85 8.45 -1.52
N GLY A 92 -16.66 7.85 -1.66
CA GLY A 92 -16.01 7.12 -0.58
C GLY A 92 -15.73 8.01 0.64
N LEU A 93 -15.19 9.22 0.42
CA LEU A 93 -14.97 10.21 1.49
C LEU A 93 -16.28 10.61 2.19
N GLN A 94 -17.36 10.84 1.43
CA GLN A 94 -18.67 11.18 2.00
C GLN A 94 -19.20 10.04 2.87
N THR A 95 -19.11 8.78 2.41
CA THR A 95 -19.48 7.60 3.21
C THR A 95 -18.60 7.48 4.46
N PHE A 96 -17.32 7.82 4.36
CA PHE A 96 -16.44 7.82 5.52
C PHE A 96 -16.80 8.90 6.55
N MET A 97 -17.23 10.08 6.11
CA MET A 97 -17.76 11.12 7.01
C MET A 97 -18.96 10.60 7.80
N GLU A 98 -19.92 9.92 7.14
CA GLU A 98 -21.07 9.30 7.80
C GLU A 98 -20.63 8.27 8.86
N VAL A 99 -19.64 7.44 8.54
CA VAL A 99 -19.07 6.46 9.48
C VAL A 99 -18.47 7.14 10.70
N MET A 100 -17.73 8.24 10.51
CA MET A 100 -17.14 9.00 11.62
C MET A 100 -18.22 9.59 12.54
N GLU A 101 -19.28 10.18 11.96
CA GLU A 101 -20.43 10.71 12.72
C GLU A 101 -21.13 9.61 13.53
N GLU A 102 -21.34 8.41 12.94
CA GLU A 102 -21.95 7.26 13.63
C GLU A 102 -21.10 6.74 14.79
N ARG A 103 -19.76 6.74 14.62
CA ARG A 103 -18.83 6.30 15.67
C ARG A 103 -18.75 7.30 16.80
N GLU A 104 -18.68 8.59 16.49
CA GLU A 104 -18.70 9.67 17.48
C GLU A 104 -20.00 9.66 18.28
N ALA A 105 -21.16 9.49 17.63
CA ALA A 105 -22.46 9.38 18.30
C ALA A 105 -22.54 8.18 19.26
N LYS A 106 -21.73 7.14 19.05
CA LYS A 106 -21.59 5.97 19.95
C LYS A 106 -20.50 6.17 21.01
N GLY A 107 -19.88 7.36 21.08
CA GLY A 107 -18.79 7.65 22.01
C GLY A 107 -17.46 6.97 21.67
N ILE A 108 -17.28 6.52 20.42
CA ILE A 108 -16.02 5.90 19.95
C ILE A 108 -15.10 7.02 19.48
N ASN A 109 -13.89 7.06 20.03
CA ASN A 109 -12.84 7.99 19.64
C ASN A 109 -11.81 7.25 18.81
N ASP A 110 -11.83 7.46 17.49
CA ASP A 110 -10.87 6.85 16.58
C ASP A 110 -9.55 7.63 16.55
N GLU A 111 -8.44 6.90 16.40
CA GLU A 111 -7.12 7.51 16.25
C GLU A 111 -7.06 8.30 14.94
N VAL A 112 -6.75 9.61 15.05
CA VAL A 112 -6.66 10.47 13.87
C VAL A 112 -5.46 10.08 12.98
N GLY A 113 -4.35 9.73 13.60
CA GLY A 113 -3.09 9.41 12.91
C GLY A 113 -2.33 10.65 12.43
N THR A 114 -1.16 10.43 11.85
CA THR A 114 -0.28 11.51 11.36
C THR A 114 -0.77 12.07 10.03
N GLU A 115 -0.57 13.36 9.83
CA GLU A 115 -0.67 14.00 8.51
C GLU A 115 0.58 13.71 7.68
N ALA A 116 0.47 13.88 6.36
CA ALA A 116 1.63 13.77 5.48
C ALA A 116 2.72 14.79 5.86
N SER A 117 3.95 14.31 5.95
CA SER A 117 5.10 15.17 6.22
C SER A 117 5.32 16.20 5.11
N ARG A 118 5.90 17.34 5.50
CA ARG A 118 6.32 18.33 4.50
C ARG A 118 7.44 17.73 3.64
N LEU A 119 7.24 17.74 2.33
CA LEU A 119 8.24 17.32 1.37
C LEU A 119 9.52 18.21 1.50
N LYS A 120 10.68 17.57 1.55
CA LYS A 120 11.99 18.21 1.65
C LYS A 120 12.85 18.02 0.39
N ASP A 121 12.30 17.44 -0.67
CA ASP A 121 12.99 17.14 -1.92
C ASP A 121 12.71 18.24 -2.94
N ASP A 122 13.74 18.99 -3.33
CA ASP A 122 13.66 20.14 -4.23
C ASP A 122 13.73 19.74 -5.72
N ARG A 123 13.87 18.46 -6.05
CA ARG A 123 13.83 17.98 -7.45
C ARG A 123 12.49 18.31 -8.10
N SER A 124 12.45 18.35 -9.43
CA SER A 124 11.19 18.49 -10.15
C SER A 124 10.21 17.35 -9.79
N LYS A 125 8.91 17.60 -9.93
CA LYS A 125 7.90 16.53 -9.71
C LYS A 125 8.16 15.34 -10.61
N TYR A 126 8.54 15.59 -11.88
CA TYR A 126 8.86 14.55 -12.83
C TYR A 126 10.02 13.67 -12.35
N ASP A 127 11.10 14.26 -11.87
CA ASP A 127 12.28 13.52 -11.41
C ASP A 127 12.00 12.74 -10.12
N ARG A 128 11.25 13.32 -9.19
CA ARG A 128 10.83 12.60 -7.98
C ARG A 128 9.92 11.42 -8.33
N GLY A 129 8.90 11.65 -9.14
CA GLY A 129 7.98 10.58 -9.57
C GLY A 129 8.66 9.50 -10.40
N LYS A 130 9.64 9.86 -11.26
CA LYS A 130 10.49 8.90 -11.94
C LYS A 130 11.25 8.04 -10.93
N ALA A 131 11.91 8.64 -9.94
CA ALA A 131 12.69 7.93 -8.93
C ALA A 131 11.81 7.01 -8.06
N ASN A 132 10.60 7.46 -7.67
CA ASN A 132 9.63 6.64 -6.94
C ASN A 132 9.20 5.44 -7.78
N LEU A 133 8.87 5.65 -9.05
CA LEU A 133 8.50 4.56 -9.94
C LEU A 133 9.66 3.58 -10.15
N GLU A 134 10.88 4.04 -10.37
CA GLU A 134 12.08 3.19 -10.46
C GLU A 134 12.30 2.35 -9.21
N THR A 135 12.08 2.93 -8.02
CA THR A 135 12.14 2.22 -6.75
C THR A 135 11.08 1.10 -6.69
N LEU A 136 9.84 1.40 -7.09
CA LEU A 136 8.74 0.44 -7.09
C LEU A 136 8.97 -0.73 -8.04
N ILE A 137 9.39 -0.43 -9.27
CA ILE A 137 9.60 -1.47 -10.30
C ILE A 137 10.96 -2.17 -10.18
N GLY A 138 11.86 -1.67 -9.35
CA GLY A 138 13.19 -2.25 -9.12
C GLY A 138 14.16 -2.14 -10.31
N ARG A 139 13.96 -1.18 -11.22
CA ARG A 139 14.84 -0.95 -12.39
C ARG A 139 14.81 0.50 -12.85
N SER A 140 15.89 0.93 -13.55
CA SER A 140 15.92 2.25 -14.19
C SER A 140 14.92 2.38 -15.35
N LEU A 141 14.42 3.61 -15.51
CA LEU A 141 13.60 4.05 -16.64
C LEU A 141 14.39 4.93 -17.62
N ASP A 142 15.71 4.83 -17.60
CA ASP A 142 16.57 5.50 -18.58
C ASP A 142 16.45 4.78 -19.92
N GLY A 143 15.94 5.48 -20.92
CA GLY A 143 15.78 4.93 -22.26
C GLY A 143 14.63 5.60 -23.03
N PRO A 144 14.46 5.24 -24.31
CA PRO A 144 13.36 5.77 -25.11
C PRO A 144 12.01 5.29 -24.59
N GLN A 145 11.04 6.19 -24.60
CA GLN A 145 9.65 5.82 -24.30
C GLN A 145 9.12 4.84 -25.36
N THR A 146 8.32 3.89 -24.91
CA THR A 146 7.69 2.87 -25.75
C THR A 146 6.20 2.72 -25.42
N GLY A 147 5.46 1.99 -26.25
CA GLY A 147 4.04 1.69 -26.00
C GLY A 147 3.20 2.96 -25.86
N TYR A 148 2.32 2.99 -24.86
CA TYR A 148 1.41 4.11 -24.63
C TYR A 148 2.16 5.41 -24.29
N ALA A 149 3.29 5.35 -23.63
CA ALA A 149 4.09 6.52 -23.26
C ALA A 149 4.68 7.22 -24.50
N ALA A 150 5.10 6.47 -25.52
CA ALA A 150 5.52 7.03 -26.80
C ALA A 150 4.35 7.53 -27.63
N PHE A 151 3.19 6.84 -27.57
CA PHE A 151 1.99 7.20 -28.32
C PHE A 151 1.29 8.46 -27.77
N ALA A 152 1.23 8.60 -26.46
CA ALA A 152 0.60 9.72 -25.77
C ALA A 152 1.51 10.24 -24.63
N PRO A 153 2.60 10.99 -24.93
CA PRO A 153 3.62 11.36 -23.95
C PRO A 153 3.09 12.15 -22.75
N VAL A 154 1.98 12.87 -22.91
CA VAL A 154 1.39 13.65 -21.82
C VAL A 154 0.88 12.76 -20.66
N ILE A 155 0.44 11.55 -20.94
CA ILE A 155 -0.01 10.64 -19.88
C ILE A 155 1.16 10.16 -19.03
N GLU A 156 2.32 10.02 -19.62
CA GLU A 156 3.57 9.67 -18.92
C GLU A 156 4.01 10.78 -17.96
N ILE A 157 3.84 12.03 -18.37
CA ILE A 157 4.11 13.20 -17.52
C ILE A 157 3.15 13.18 -16.31
N PHE A 158 1.85 13.01 -16.54
CA PHE A 158 0.87 12.97 -15.46
C PHE A 158 1.11 11.79 -14.50
N LEU A 159 1.48 10.62 -15.01
CA LEU A 159 1.85 9.48 -14.18
C LEU A 159 3.01 9.82 -13.25
N LYS A 160 4.10 10.38 -13.78
CA LYS A 160 5.27 10.71 -12.97
C LYS A 160 5.02 11.88 -12.04
N GLU A 161 4.51 13.00 -12.56
CA GLU A 161 4.38 14.22 -11.74
C GLU A 161 3.24 14.13 -10.74
N HIS A 162 2.12 13.52 -11.11
CA HIS A 162 0.95 13.51 -10.27
C HIS A 162 0.81 12.23 -9.46
N LEU A 163 0.79 11.06 -10.10
CA LEU A 163 0.64 9.81 -9.35
C LEU A 163 1.89 9.51 -8.52
N PHE A 164 3.05 9.37 -9.19
CA PHE A 164 4.27 8.91 -8.51
C PHE A 164 5.02 10.01 -7.74
N ALA A 165 4.71 11.31 -7.93
CA ALA A 165 5.20 12.39 -7.08
C ALA A 165 4.11 12.87 -6.12
N ASP A 166 3.11 13.65 -6.56
CA ASP A 166 2.15 14.31 -5.64
C ASP A 166 1.46 13.34 -4.67
N ILE A 167 1.18 12.09 -5.10
CA ILE A 167 0.51 11.08 -4.27
C ILE A 167 1.51 10.18 -3.54
N PHE A 168 2.51 9.63 -4.26
CA PHE A 168 3.44 8.67 -3.67
C PHE A 168 4.49 9.31 -2.74
N ASP A 169 4.76 10.61 -2.85
CA ASP A 169 5.63 11.33 -1.90
C ASP A 169 4.98 11.52 -0.51
N ARG A 170 3.67 11.28 -0.39
CA ARG A 170 2.94 11.41 0.87
C ARG A 170 3.16 10.16 1.72
N ASP A 171 3.73 10.31 2.90
CA ASP A 171 4.23 9.25 3.78
C ASP A 171 3.19 8.71 4.78
N VAL A 172 1.90 9.01 4.59
CA VAL A 172 0.79 8.48 5.42
C VAL A 172 0.59 6.98 5.21
N LEU A 173 0.80 6.49 3.97
CA LEU A 173 0.83 5.08 3.63
C LEU A 173 2.21 4.73 3.08
N THR A 174 2.73 3.58 3.48
CA THR A 174 3.94 3.00 2.90
C THR A 174 3.73 2.59 1.43
N TYR A 175 4.80 2.43 0.67
CA TYR A 175 4.71 1.93 -0.71
C TYR A 175 4.02 0.56 -0.79
N ALA A 176 4.28 -0.32 0.18
CA ALA A 176 3.61 -1.61 0.26
C ALA A 176 2.10 -1.48 0.46
N GLU A 177 1.64 -0.62 1.38
CA GLU A 177 0.22 -0.35 1.59
C GLU A 177 -0.43 0.29 0.36
N ARG A 178 0.25 1.25 -0.31
CA ARG A 178 -0.23 1.85 -1.56
C ARG A 178 -0.40 0.81 -2.65
N GLU A 179 0.55 -0.09 -2.82
CA GLU A 179 0.45 -1.15 -3.83
C GLU A 179 -0.65 -2.16 -3.51
N LEU A 180 -0.86 -2.50 -2.23
CA LEU A 180 -1.99 -3.36 -1.84
C LEU A 180 -3.34 -2.69 -2.15
N VAL A 181 -3.47 -1.38 -1.91
CA VAL A 181 -4.63 -0.58 -2.32
C VAL A 181 -4.77 -0.57 -3.84
N THR A 182 -3.67 -0.38 -4.58
CA THR A 182 -3.65 -0.36 -6.05
C THR A 182 -4.11 -1.68 -6.66
N VAL A 183 -3.56 -2.82 -6.22
CA VAL A 183 -4.00 -4.14 -6.75
C VAL A 183 -5.44 -4.45 -6.38
N SER A 184 -5.93 -3.93 -5.25
CA SER A 184 -7.32 -4.08 -4.84
C SER A 184 -8.28 -3.30 -5.75
N VAL A 185 -7.96 -2.03 -6.05
CA VAL A 185 -8.79 -1.22 -6.95
C VAL A 185 -8.76 -1.74 -8.39
N ILE A 186 -7.57 -2.13 -8.90
CA ILE A 186 -7.46 -2.66 -10.27
C ILE A 186 -8.21 -3.98 -10.41
N SER A 187 -8.14 -4.86 -9.41
CA SER A 187 -8.93 -6.11 -9.39
C SER A 187 -10.43 -5.83 -9.41
N ALA A 188 -10.88 -4.79 -8.71
CA ALA A 188 -12.28 -4.44 -8.57
C ALA A 188 -12.88 -3.78 -9.82
N ILE A 189 -12.12 -2.93 -10.53
CA ILE A 189 -12.59 -2.30 -11.78
C ILE A 189 -12.58 -3.30 -12.96
N GLY A 190 -11.70 -4.29 -12.93
CA GLY A 190 -11.57 -5.30 -13.99
C GLY A 190 -11.06 -4.76 -15.33
N HIS A 191 -10.85 -5.67 -16.28
CA HIS A 191 -10.43 -5.35 -17.67
C HIS A 191 -9.13 -4.52 -17.75
N ALA A 192 -8.25 -4.66 -16.76
CA ALA A 192 -6.95 -4.01 -16.65
C ALA A 192 -5.86 -5.01 -16.23
N GLU A 193 -5.93 -6.23 -16.73
CA GLU A 193 -5.04 -7.34 -16.37
C GLU A 193 -3.55 -7.01 -16.58
N PRO A 194 -3.11 -6.29 -17.64
CA PRO A 194 -1.71 -5.88 -17.78
C PRO A 194 -1.25 -4.96 -16.65
N MET A 195 -2.11 -4.05 -16.17
CA MET A 195 -1.84 -3.15 -15.06
C MET A 195 -1.80 -3.94 -13.74
N LEU A 196 -2.75 -4.85 -13.55
CA LEU A 196 -2.78 -5.75 -12.37
C LEU A 196 -1.49 -6.59 -12.29
N ARG A 197 -1.01 -7.12 -13.42
CA ARG A 197 0.26 -7.84 -13.51
C ARG A 197 1.43 -6.98 -13.04
N SER A 198 1.52 -5.77 -13.56
CA SER A 198 2.60 -4.84 -13.21
C SER A 198 2.59 -4.54 -11.71
N HIS A 199 1.43 -4.20 -11.13
CA HIS A 199 1.32 -3.86 -9.73
C HIS A 199 1.46 -5.06 -8.78
N LEU A 200 1.01 -6.27 -9.13
CA LEU A 200 1.31 -7.49 -8.37
C LEU A 200 2.83 -7.81 -8.38
N SER A 201 3.51 -7.53 -9.49
CA SER A 201 4.97 -7.65 -9.55
C SER A 201 5.66 -6.60 -8.66
N ILE A 202 5.13 -5.37 -8.60
CA ILE A 202 5.60 -4.33 -7.67
C ILE A 202 5.33 -4.76 -6.21
N CYS A 203 4.18 -5.35 -5.89
CA CYS A 203 3.91 -5.87 -4.55
C CYS A 203 5.04 -6.81 -4.08
N LEU A 204 5.50 -7.72 -4.95
CA LEU A 204 6.64 -8.60 -4.63
C LEU A 204 7.95 -7.81 -4.45
N ASN A 205 8.18 -6.74 -5.24
CA ASN A 205 9.36 -5.90 -5.12
C ASN A 205 9.39 -5.06 -3.83
N VAL A 206 8.21 -4.62 -3.35
CA VAL A 206 8.09 -3.85 -2.11
C VAL A 206 7.96 -4.72 -0.86
N GLY A 207 8.12 -6.04 -1.00
CA GLY A 207 8.32 -6.97 0.12
C GLY A 207 7.15 -7.88 0.46
N TYR A 208 6.05 -7.90 -0.31
CA TYR A 208 5.03 -8.92 -0.12
C TYR A 208 5.54 -10.29 -0.56
N THR A 209 5.20 -11.33 0.19
CA THR A 209 5.49 -12.71 -0.18
C THR A 209 4.39 -13.29 -1.08
N PRO A 210 4.68 -14.36 -1.85
CA PRO A 210 3.67 -15.09 -2.59
C PRO A 210 2.48 -15.54 -1.73
N GLU A 211 2.73 -15.95 -0.48
CA GLU A 211 1.71 -16.37 0.47
C GLU A 211 0.79 -15.22 0.85
N GLN A 212 1.35 -14.03 1.11
CA GLN A 212 0.57 -12.82 1.40
C GLN A 212 -0.28 -12.38 0.20
N LEU A 213 0.22 -12.52 -1.03
CA LEU A 213 -0.56 -12.22 -2.23
C LEU A 213 -1.65 -13.27 -2.51
N ASN A 214 -1.43 -14.54 -2.17
CA ASN A 214 -2.50 -15.54 -2.16
C ASN A 214 -3.56 -15.23 -1.10
N GLU A 215 -3.16 -14.72 0.07
CA GLU A 215 -4.10 -14.26 1.09
C GLU A 215 -4.89 -13.02 0.64
N PHE A 216 -4.25 -12.07 -0.06
CA PHE A 216 -4.93 -10.95 -0.73
C PHE A 216 -6.06 -11.47 -1.63
N VAL A 217 -5.81 -12.47 -2.48
CA VAL A 217 -6.84 -13.09 -3.33
C VAL A 217 -7.94 -13.77 -2.51
N ALA A 218 -7.58 -14.42 -1.40
CA ALA A 218 -8.57 -15.03 -0.49
C ALA A 218 -9.49 -13.97 0.15
N VAL A 219 -8.93 -12.81 0.54
CA VAL A 219 -9.71 -11.67 1.06
C VAL A 219 -10.62 -11.09 -0.02
N LEU A 220 -10.12 -10.88 -1.25
CA LEU A 220 -10.96 -10.47 -2.39
C LEU A 220 -12.14 -11.42 -2.58
N LYS A 221 -11.89 -12.74 -2.56
CA LYS A 221 -12.93 -13.77 -2.73
C LYS A 221 -14.01 -13.70 -1.66
N SER A 222 -13.62 -13.46 -0.42
CA SER A 222 -14.54 -13.48 0.73
C SER A 222 -15.26 -12.16 0.96
N LYS A 223 -14.66 -11.03 0.59
CA LYS A 223 -15.15 -9.69 0.93
C LYS A 223 -15.64 -8.88 -0.27
N VAL A 224 -15.16 -9.18 -1.49
CA VAL A 224 -15.48 -8.41 -2.69
C VAL A 224 -16.25 -9.24 -3.70
N GLY A 225 -15.61 -10.27 -4.27
CA GLY A 225 -16.30 -11.11 -5.24
C GLY A 225 -15.45 -12.27 -5.76
N LYS A 226 -16.14 -13.34 -6.17
CA LYS A 226 -15.48 -14.53 -6.74
C LYS A 226 -14.86 -14.24 -8.11
N LYS A 227 -15.45 -13.34 -8.90
CA LYS A 227 -14.97 -12.97 -10.24
C LYS A 227 -13.66 -12.20 -10.14
N GLU A 228 -13.60 -11.18 -9.28
CA GLU A 228 -12.44 -10.36 -9.01
C GLU A 228 -11.27 -11.21 -8.50
N ALA A 229 -11.55 -12.07 -7.53
CA ALA A 229 -10.56 -12.99 -6.97
C ALA A 229 -10.04 -14.00 -8.02
N LYS A 230 -10.92 -14.55 -8.88
CA LYS A 230 -10.49 -15.47 -9.94
C LYS A 230 -9.53 -14.79 -10.93
N ASN A 231 -9.86 -13.58 -11.36
CA ASN A 231 -9.00 -12.82 -12.27
C ASN A 231 -7.65 -12.49 -11.64
N ALA A 232 -7.65 -12.04 -10.36
CA ALA A 232 -6.42 -11.75 -9.63
C ALA A 232 -5.56 -13.00 -9.45
N GLN A 233 -6.16 -14.16 -9.14
CA GLN A 233 -5.43 -15.43 -9.02
C GLN A 233 -4.75 -15.83 -10.32
N LEU A 234 -5.46 -15.77 -11.45
CA LEU A 234 -4.88 -16.11 -12.76
C LEU A 234 -3.65 -15.26 -13.09
N VAL A 235 -3.73 -13.95 -12.81
CA VAL A 235 -2.59 -13.04 -13.05
C VAL A 235 -1.44 -13.34 -12.09
N LEU A 236 -1.75 -13.63 -10.81
CA LEU A 236 -0.73 -13.95 -9.80
C LEU A 236 -0.01 -15.27 -10.14
N ASP A 237 -0.76 -16.32 -10.48
CA ASP A 237 -0.20 -17.63 -10.83
C ASP A 237 0.78 -17.52 -12.03
N ASP A 238 0.42 -16.71 -13.02
CA ASP A 238 1.25 -16.49 -14.19
C ASP A 238 2.55 -15.69 -13.85
N ILE A 239 2.49 -14.74 -12.92
CA ILE A 239 3.68 -14.04 -12.41
C ILE A 239 4.59 -15.01 -11.64
N LEU A 240 4.02 -15.84 -10.76
CA LEU A 240 4.79 -16.74 -9.91
C LEU A 240 5.42 -17.90 -10.73
N SER A 241 4.76 -18.35 -11.81
CA SER A 241 5.30 -19.39 -12.68
C SER A 241 6.43 -18.89 -13.59
N ALA A 242 6.54 -17.58 -13.81
CA ALA A 242 7.56 -16.97 -14.66
C ALA A 242 8.83 -16.54 -13.90
N ARG A 243 8.86 -16.70 -12.59
CA ARG A 243 10.01 -16.40 -11.71
C ARG A 243 10.86 -17.62 -11.43
#